data_1232412f762210009b107a1284460757
#
_entry.id   1232412f762210009b107a1284460757
#
_cell.length_a   1.000
_cell.length_b   1.000
_cell.length_c   1.000
_cell.angle_alpha   90.00
_cell.angle_beta   90.00
_cell.angle_gamma   90.00
#
_symmetry.space_group_name_H-M   'P 1'
#
loop_
_entity.id
_entity.type
_entity.pdbx_description
1 polymer ?
#
loop_
_entity_poly.entity_id
_entity_poly.type
_entity_poly.pdbx_seq_one_letter_code
_entity_poly.pdbx_strand_id
1 'polypeptide(L)' 'MTAWRLLVTEPCDGATNMAIDEALWRGRHAGTSPPTVRFFAWDPPTVSVGYGQPLDRHVDVAACRRLGVGL' A
#
# COMPACT_ATOMS: atom_id res chain seq x y z
N MET A 1 28.31 6.70 0.11
CA MET A 1 27.43 5.52 0.08
C MET A 1 26.07 5.89 0.63
N THR A 2 25.01 5.53 -0.08
CA THR A 2 23.65 5.82 0.37
C THR A 2 23.17 4.71 1.31
N ALA A 3 22.70 5.11 2.49
CA ALA A 3 22.07 4.18 3.42
C ALA A 3 20.59 4.07 3.10
N TRP A 4 20.08 2.85 3.02
CA TRP A 4 18.67 2.55 2.86
C TRP A 4 18.04 2.27 4.22
N ARG A 5 16.80 2.68 4.38
CA ARG A 5 16.00 2.36 5.57
C ARG A 5 15.17 1.12 5.32
N LEU A 6 15.16 0.21 6.28
CA LEU A 6 14.27 -0.95 6.27
C LEU A 6 13.17 -0.72 7.30
N LEU A 7 11.92 -0.84 6.86
CA LEU A 7 10.74 -0.79 7.72
C LEU A 7 10.00 -2.12 7.64
N VAL A 8 9.64 -2.64 8.80
CA VAL A 8 8.71 -3.77 8.92
C VAL A 8 7.56 -3.27 9.77
N THR A 9 6.39 -3.10 9.16
CA THR A 9 5.23 -2.50 9.82
C THR A 9 4.18 -3.57 10.13
N GLU A 10 3.39 -3.32 11.18
CA GLU A 10 2.28 -4.19 11.54
C GLU A 10 1.28 -4.28 10.37
N PRO A 11 0.53 -5.39 10.26
CA PRO A 11 -0.53 -5.48 9.26
C PRO A 11 -1.52 -4.33 9.40
N CYS A 12 -1.88 -3.72 8.28
CA CYS A 12 -2.79 -2.58 8.22
C CYS A 12 -3.83 -2.78 7.13
N ASP A 13 -4.90 -2.00 7.18
CA ASP A 13 -5.86 -1.97 6.08
C ASP A 13 -5.26 -1.34 4.82
N GLY A 14 -6.00 -1.44 3.71
CA GLY A 14 -5.51 -0.97 2.42
C GLY A 14 -5.22 0.52 2.41
N ALA A 15 -6.12 1.32 2.95
CA ALA A 15 -5.95 2.78 2.98
C ALA A 15 -4.72 3.18 3.78
N THR A 16 -4.52 2.59 4.94
CA THR A 16 -3.36 2.89 5.80
C THR A 16 -2.05 2.46 5.13
N ASN A 17 -2.00 1.25 4.55
CA ASN A 17 -0.80 0.79 3.87
C ASN A 17 -0.42 1.70 2.70
N MET A 18 -1.39 2.11 1.92
CA MET A 18 -1.12 3.01 0.78
C MET A 18 -0.74 4.41 1.23
N ALA A 19 -1.33 4.90 2.32
CA ALA A 19 -0.96 6.19 2.88
C ALA A 19 0.49 6.21 3.39
N ILE A 20 0.94 5.12 4.01
CA ILE A 20 2.33 5.00 4.46
C ILE A 20 3.28 5.02 3.27
N ASP A 21 2.98 4.24 2.23
CA ASP A 21 3.81 4.22 1.02
C ASP A 21 3.87 5.59 0.35
N GLU A 22 2.75 6.29 0.25
CA GLU A 22 2.72 7.62 -0.31
C GLU A 22 3.55 8.61 0.52
N ALA A 23 3.46 8.54 1.83
CA ALA A 23 4.25 9.40 2.72
C ALA A 23 5.75 9.15 2.54
N LEU A 24 6.17 7.90 2.41
CA LEU A 24 7.56 7.54 2.17
C LEU A 24 8.04 8.07 0.81
N TRP A 25 7.22 7.93 -0.21
CA TRP A 25 7.54 8.42 -1.54
C TRP A 25 7.66 9.95 -1.56
N ARG A 26 6.69 10.65 -0.96
CA ARG A 26 6.71 12.11 -0.90
C ARG A 26 7.91 12.61 -0.10
N GLY A 27 8.24 11.96 1.01
CA GLY A 27 9.40 12.32 1.81
C GLY A 27 10.71 12.11 1.05
N ARG A 28 10.81 11.04 0.28
CA ARG A 28 11.99 10.80 -0.55
C ARG A 28 12.12 11.84 -1.65
N HIS A 29 11.02 12.17 -2.31
CA HIS A 29 11.01 13.20 -3.35
C HIS A 29 11.40 14.57 -2.80
N ALA A 30 10.94 14.92 -1.63
CA ALA A 30 11.27 16.18 -0.96
C ALA A 30 12.68 16.19 -0.33
N GLY A 31 13.37 15.07 -0.30
CA GLY A 31 14.70 14.97 0.31
C GLY A 31 14.68 14.87 1.83
N THR A 32 13.53 14.63 2.45
CA THR A 32 13.38 14.53 3.91
C THR A 32 13.41 13.10 4.43
N SER A 33 13.41 12.11 3.56
CA SER A 33 13.48 10.70 3.92
C SER A 33 14.51 9.98 3.07
N PRO A 34 15.21 8.97 3.62
CA PRO A 34 16.12 8.14 2.84
C PRO A 34 15.34 7.18 1.93
N PRO A 35 16.01 6.58 0.94
CA PRO A 35 15.39 5.48 0.21
C PRO A 35 15.01 4.38 1.19
N THR A 36 13.84 3.78 1.02
CA THR A 36 13.26 2.87 2.00
C THR A 36 12.73 1.61 1.33
N VAL A 37 13.03 0.46 1.93
CA VAL A 37 12.35 -0.81 1.66
C VAL A 37 11.38 -1.05 2.79
N ARG A 38 10.14 -1.35 2.47
CA ARG A 38 9.11 -1.62 3.46
C ARG A 38 8.49 -2.98 3.21
N PHE A 39 8.48 -3.81 4.26
CA PHE A 39 7.73 -5.07 4.29
C PHE A 39 6.45 -4.85 5.08
N PHE A 40 5.32 -5.29 4.54
CA PHE A 40 4.02 -5.07 5.17
C PHE A 40 3.05 -6.19 4.79
N ALA A 41 1.94 -6.23 5.49
CA ALA A 41 0.86 -7.16 5.22
C ALA A 41 -0.48 -6.44 5.28
N TRP A 42 -1.49 -7.08 4.73
CA TRP A 42 -2.86 -6.56 4.71
C TRP A 42 -3.69 -7.20 5.81
N ASP A 43 -4.46 -6.38 6.52
CA ASP A 43 -5.50 -6.83 7.43
C ASP A 43 -6.69 -5.87 7.30
N PRO A 44 -7.81 -6.29 6.71
CA PRO A 44 -8.09 -7.61 6.15
C PRO A 44 -7.31 -7.90 4.86
N PRO A 45 -7.36 -9.15 4.33
CA PRO A 45 -6.84 -9.43 2.99
C PRO A 45 -7.42 -8.44 1.98
N THR A 46 -6.58 -7.93 1.09
CA THR A 46 -6.94 -6.76 0.28
C THR A 46 -6.53 -6.99 -1.17
N VAL A 47 -7.37 -6.53 -2.08
CA VAL A 47 -7.05 -6.45 -3.50
C VAL A 47 -6.65 -5.02 -3.82
N SER A 48 -5.54 -4.86 -4.51
CA SER A 48 -5.12 -3.57 -5.05
C SER A 48 -4.99 -3.65 -6.56
N VAL A 49 -5.23 -2.52 -7.21
CA VAL A 49 -5.08 -2.40 -8.66
C VAL A 49 -4.04 -1.33 -8.97
N GLY A 50 -3.51 -1.35 -10.18
CA GLY A 50 -2.58 -0.31 -10.62
C GLY A 50 -3.27 1.04 -10.72
N TYR A 51 -2.50 2.10 -10.62
CA TYR A 51 -2.99 3.47 -10.57
C TYR A 51 -3.93 3.81 -11.74
N GLY A 52 -3.64 3.34 -12.94
CA GLY A 52 -4.44 3.60 -14.12
C GLY A 52 -5.51 2.54 -14.43
N GLN A 53 -5.71 1.57 -13.56
CA GLN A 53 -6.64 0.46 -13.79
C GLN A 53 -8.00 0.74 -13.15
N PRO A 54 -9.11 0.77 -13.92
CA PRO A 54 -10.44 0.89 -13.35
C PRO A 54 -10.76 -0.31 -12.48
N LEU A 55 -11.13 -0.07 -11.22
CA LEU A 55 -11.41 -1.11 -10.24
C LEU A 55 -12.53 -2.04 -10.70
N ASP A 56 -13.64 -1.48 -11.19
CA ASP A 56 -14.83 -2.21 -11.60
C ASP A 56 -14.60 -3.15 -12.79
N ARG A 57 -13.56 -2.92 -13.57
CA ARG A 57 -13.21 -3.80 -14.71
C ARG A 57 -12.33 -4.97 -14.33
N HIS A 58 -11.59 -4.87 -13.25
CA HIS A 58 -10.55 -5.83 -12.87
C HIS A 58 -10.89 -6.60 -11.61
N VAL A 59 -11.87 -6.16 -10.85
CA VAL A 59 -12.21 -6.74 -9.54
C VAL A 59 -13.72 -6.91 -9.43
N ASP A 60 -14.14 -8.08 -8.94
CA ASP A 60 -15.52 -8.28 -8.54
C ASP A 60 -15.76 -7.63 -7.18
N VAL A 61 -16.19 -6.37 -7.20
CA VAL A 61 -16.37 -5.56 -6.00
C VAL A 61 -17.42 -6.17 -5.07
N ALA A 62 -18.52 -6.71 -5.64
CA ALA A 62 -19.56 -7.33 -4.83
C ALA A 62 -19.05 -8.57 -4.10
N ALA A 63 -18.25 -9.40 -4.78
CA ALA A 63 -17.64 -10.57 -4.16
C ALA A 63 -16.66 -10.16 -3.03
N CYS A 64 -15.86 -9.12 -3.24
CA CYS A 64 -14.96 -8.62 -2.22
C CYS A 64 -15.72 -8.18 -0.96
N ARG A 65 -16.80 -7.44 -1.13
CA ARG A 65 -17.66 -7.02 -0.01
C ARG A 65 -18.26 -8.22 0.73
N ARG A 66 -18.74 -9.22 -0.02
CA ARG A 66 -19.35 -10.42 0.55
C ARG A 66 -18.33 -11.23 1.34
N LEU A 67 -17.09 -11.30 0.86
CA LEU A 67 -16.04 -12.12 1.46
C LEU A 67 -15.19 -11.38 2.50
N GLY A 68 -15.46 -10.11 2.74
CA GLY A 68 -14.67 -9.30 3.67
C GLY A 68 -13.27 -8.98 3.18
N VAL A 69 -13.09 -8.90 1.87
CA VAL A 69 -11.83 -8.52 1.25
C VAL A 69 -11.80 -7.02 1.03
N GLY A 70 -10.74 -6.35 1.46
CA GLY A 70 -10.55 -4.93 1.29
C GLY A 70 -10.24 -4.54 -0.15
N LEU A 71 -10.49 -3.31 -0.48
CA LEU A 71 -10.24 -2.76 -1.82
C LEU A 71 -9.33 -1.52 -1.74
#